data_ddff1144ccc9135cea9a7874e9211ebe
#
_entry.id   ddff1144ccc9135cea9a7874e9211ebe
#
_cell.length_a   1.000
_cell.length_b   1.000
_cell.length_c   1.000
_cell.angle_alpha   90.00
_cell.angle_beta   90.00
_cell.angle_gamma   90.00
#
_symmetry.space_group_name_H-M   'P 1'
#
loop_
_entity.id
_entity.type
_entity.pdbx_description
1 polymer ?
#
loop_
_entity_poly.entity_id
_entity_poly.type
_entity_poly.pdbx_seq_one_letter_code
_entity_poly.pdbx_strand_id
1 'polypeptide(L)'
;MNRTIDRCPHCGASDLEVLVEIEKYCYLIRPTEFESIWRTVPMTVGLCHACGTSMQLLPPDRAALDEIYSKYYGSYPTFASDPEMDERHREFLAFLVAAGIPMSGHALEIGSYDGRFLARLQDAGMTVHGCDPNEAAAAEARRAFGVETTLDYFTPDTFPADSFDFVSARLVLEHVTEPDTFLGGLKKVVRTGGHVALEVPDCGIVMAEGAPFWMYEHPNYFTAASLLRAMRRHGFDGAVTSHKGILRAVCRNTGEASLPTDDVAVDIALAHEFRRKYRDYVARFDAVLADVRRQGLPMAVYGIGNYFTNLLSSTSLDHSEIVAIYDGNPKKWGLEIEGLGLPIQSPDTVNESGPGVVLLASASYPGMMERIAPYLDRGGKALLPLPTPVLYQRPADASA
;
A
#
# COMPACT_ATOMS: atom_id res chain seq x y z
N MET A 1 0.75 -21.37 9.63
CA MET A 1 0.62 -21.76 8.20
C MET A 1 -0.60 -21.03 7.66
N ASN A 2 -0.41 -20.22 6.65
CA ASN A 2 -1.52 -19.52 6.00
C ASN A 2 -2.53 -20.52 5.46
N ARG A 3 -3.80 -20.32 5.76
CA ARG A 3 -4.88 -21.16 5.27
C ARG A 3 -5.60 -20.47 4.14
N THR A 4 -5.77 -21.17 3.02
CA THR A 4 -6.61 -20.68 1.91
C THR A 4 -8.03 -20.45 2.40
N ILE A 5 -8.57 -19.27 2.15
CA ILE A 5 -9.97 -18.94 2.46
C ILE A 5 -10.88 -19.56 1.39
N ASP A 6 -12.01 -20.09 1.82
CA ASP A 6 -13.09 -20.66 0.98
C ASP A 6 -14.33 -19.79 0.93
N ARG A 7 -14.33 -18.70 1.70
CA ARG A 7 -15.38 -17.68 1.75
C ARG A 7 -14.79 -16.29 1.75
N CYS A 8 -15.48 -15.39 1.06
CA CYS A 8 -15.12 -14.00 1.00
C CYS A 8 -15.19 -13.36 2.40
N PRO A 9 -14.10 -12.74 2.90
CA PRO A 9 -14.09 -12.10 4.22
C PRO A 9 -14.90 -10.81 4.28
N HIS A 10 -15.38 -10.31 3.13
CA HIS A 10 -16.21 -9.10 3.03
C HIS A 10 -17.71 -9.39 3.00
N CYS A 11 -18.13 -10.57 2.49
CA CYS A 11 -19.55 -10.83 2.28
C CYS A 11 -19.99 -12.27 2.58
N GLY A 12 -19.07 -13.14 2.96
CA GLY A 12 -19.35 -14.54 3.30
C GLY A 12 -19.64 -15.46 2.11
N ALA A 13 -19.70 -14.95 0.87
CA ALA A 13 -19.96 -15.76 -0.31
C ALA A 13 -18.79 -16.70 -0.63
N SER A 14 -19.11 -17.86 -1.25
CA SER A 14 -18.12 -18.87 -1.64
C SER A 14 -17.75 -18.83 -3.13
N ASP A 15 -18.33 -17.91 -3.90
CA ASP A 15 -18.04 -17.74 -5.33
C ASP A 15 -16.78 -16.88 -5.50
N LEU A 16 -15.64 -17.55 -5.39
CA LEU A 16 -14.31 -16.95 -5.45
C LEU A 16 -13.56 -17.46 -6.69
N GLU A 17 -12.96 -16.54 -7.43
CA GLU A 17 -12.13 -16.82 -8.60
C GLU A 17 -10.67 -16.45 -8.32
N VAL A 18 -9.72 -17.29 -8.73
CA VAL A 18 -8.28 -16.98 -8.69
C VAL A 18 -7.93 -16.06 -9.86
N LEU A 19 -7.36 -14.90 -9.57
CA LEU A 19 -6.86 -13.96 -10.58
C LEU A 19 -5.38 -14.16 -10.88
N VAL A 20 -4.55 -14.25 -9.82
CA VAL A 20 -3.09 -14.35 -9.91
C VAL A 20 -2.58 -15.30 -8.84
N GLU A 21 -1.68 -16.21 -9.23
CA GLU A 21 -0.91 -17.05 -8.33
C GLU A 21 0.57 -16.72 -8.47
N ILE A 22 1.23 -16.51 -7.33
CA ILE A 22 2.65 -16.21 -7.22
C ILE A 22 3.24 -17.24 -6.26
N GLU A 23 4.02 -18.19 -6.77
CA GLU A 23 4.59 -19.27 -5.94
C GLU A 23 5.57 -18.75 -4.89
N LYS A 24 6.33 -17.72 -5.24
CA LYS A 24 7.38 -17.12 -4.41
C LYS A 24 7.25 -15.60 -4.43
N TYR A 25 6.26 -15.07 -3.72
CA TYR A 25 6.18 -13.63 -3.50
C TYR A 25 7.28 -13.20 -2.55
N CYS A 26 8.13 -12.31 -3.03
CA CYS A 26 9.20 -11.71 -2.24
C CYS A 26 8.66 -10.50 -1.50
N TYR A 27 8.73 -10.48 -0.18
CA TYR A 27 8.51 -9.26 0.57
C TYR A 27 9.77 -8.90 1.34
N LEU A 28 10.03 -7.61 1.38
CA LEU A 28 11.16 -7.02 2.07
C LEU A 28 10.63 -6.28 3.28
N ILE A 29 10.95 -6.75 4.47
CA ILE A 29 10.86 -5.91 5.66
C ILE A 29 12.00 -4.92 5.52
N ARG A 30 11.66 -3.63 5.36
CA ARG A 30 12.62 -2.56 5.02
C ARG A 30 13.87 -2.64 5.88
N PRO A 31 15.06 -2.40 5.28
CA PRO A 31 16.27 -2.32 6.05
C PRO A 31 16.12 -1.22 7.11
N THR A 32 16.12 -1.64 8.36
CA THR A 32 16.39 -0.77 9.49
C THR A 32 17.89 -0.75 9.71
N GLU A 33 18.39 0.12 10.60
CA GLU A 33 19.81 0.13 10.99
C GLU A 33 20.33 -1.23 11.52
N PHE A 34 19.42 -2.20 11.75
CA PHE A 34 19.71 -3.45 12.42
C PHE A 34 19.42 -4.71 11.59
N GLU A 35 18.43 -4.72 10.70
CA GLU A 35 18.08 -5.91 9.92
C GLU A 35 17.33 -5.54 8.64
N SER A 36 17.67 -6.19 7.52
CA SER A 36 16.78 -6.28 6.36
C SER A 36 16.39 -7.73 6.17
N ILE A 37 15.12 -8.05 6.31
CA ILE A 37 14.63 -9.41 6.19
C ILE A 37 14.00 -9.57 4.81
N TRP A 38 14.60 -10.47 4.02
CA TRP A 38 14.07 -10.95 2.76
C TRP A 38 13.36 -12.28 2.98
N ARG A 39 12.08 -12.35 2.64
CA ARG A 39 11.30 -13.58 2.74
C ARG A 39 10.53 -13.85 1.47
N THR A 40 10.30 -15.14 1.21
CA THR A 40 9.42 -15.59 0.15
C THR A 40 8.26 -16.38 0.73
N VAL A 41 7.06 -16.07 0.26
CA VAL A 41 5.82 -16.75 0.64
C VAL A 41 4.97 -16.99 -0.60
N PRO A 42 4.12 -18.03 -0.65
CA PRO A 42 3.12 -18.11 -1.69
C PRO A 42 2.09 -17.00 -1.50
N MET A 43 1.64 -16.40 -2.60
CA MET A 43 0.56 -15.41 -2.62
C MET A 43 -0.45 -15.78 -3.70
N THR A 44 -1.73 -15.79 -3.34
CA THR A 44 -2.83 -16.00 -4.29
C THR A 44 -3.80 -14.85 -4.16
N VAL A 45 -4.02 -14.13 -5.23
CA VAL A 45 -5.01 -13.06 -5.31
C VAL A 45 -6.23 -13.55 -6.05
N GLY A 46 -7.39 -13.27 -5.50
CA GLY A 46 -8.67 -13.67 -6.06
C GLY A 46 -9.69 -12.55 -6.08
N LEU A 47 -10.84 -12.86 -6.65
CA LEU A 47 -12.01 -12.00 -6.82
C LEU A 47 -13.24 -12.69 -6.25
N CYS A 48 -14.07 -11.96 -5.53
CA CYS A 48 -15.40 -12.42 -5.14
C CYS A 48 -16.44 -11.95 -6.18
N HIS A 49 -17.14 -12.88 -6.81
CA HIS A 49 -18.18 -12.55 -7.77
C HIS A 49 -19.44 -11.96 -7.14
N ALA A 50 -19.67 -12.20 -5.83
CA ALA A 50 -20.84 -11.68 -5.13
C ALA A 50 -20.70 -10.20 -4.71
N CYS A 51 -19.50 -9.74 -4.40
CA CYS A 51 -19.28 -8.35 -3.96
C CYS A 51 -18.27 -7.55 -4.79
N GLY A 52 -17.62 -8.16 -5.77
CA GLY A 52 -16.66 -7.50 -6.66
C GLY A 52 -15.34 -7.11 -6.01
N THR A 53 -15.07 -7.52 -4.77
CA THR A 53 -13.84 -7.17 -4.08
C THR A 53 -12.74 -8.17 -4.43
N SER A 54 -11.56 -7.66 -4.77
CA SER A 54 -10.33 -8.45 -4.92
C SER A 54 -9.61 -8.56 -3.59
N MET A 55 -9.01 -9.72 -3.31
CA MET A 55 -8.38 -10.01 -2.02
C MET A 55 -7.33 -11.10 -2.13
N GLN A 56 -6.48 -11.25 -1.13
CA GLN A 56 -5.65 -12.42 -1.00
C GLN A 56 -6.50 -13.63 -0.56
N LEU A 57 -6.43 -14.71 -1.32
CA LEU A 57 -7.06 -15.99 -0.94
C LEU A 57 -6.17 -16.80 0.03
N LEU A 58 -4.92 -16.40 0.17
CA LEU A 58 -3.96 -16.91 1.15
C LEU A 58 -3.41 -15.74 1.97
N PRO A 59 -4.25 -15.10 2.81
CA PRO A 59 -3.84 -13.91 3.54
C PRO A 59 -2.76 -14.24 4.58
N PRO A 60 -1.92 -13.26 4.96
CA PRO A 60 -0.97 -13.41 6.07
C PRO A 60 -1.71 -13.78 7.35
N ASP A 61 -1.12 -14.64 8.16
CA ASP A 61 -1.64 -14.90 9.50
C ASP A 61 -1.24 -13.77 10.46
N ARG A 62 -1.87 -13.76 11.63
CA ARG A 62 -1.67 -12.72 12.63
C ARG A 62 -0.19 -12.58 13.03
N ALA A 63 0.52 -13.70 13.18
CA ALA A 63 1.92 -13.68 13.60
C ALA A 63 2.81 -13.02 12.54
N ALA A 64 2.54 -13.26 11.25
CA ALA A 64 3.24 -12.60 10.15
C ALA A 64 2.99 -11.08 10.13
N LEU A 65 1.74 -10.66 10.35
CA LEU A 65 1.39 -9.23 10.42
C LEU A 65 2.03 -8.58 11.65
N ASP A 66 1.98 -9.20 12.82
CA ASP A 66 2.60 -8.69 14.04
C ASP A 66 4.13 -8.53 13.87
N GLU A 67 4.79 -9.47 13.17
CA GLU A 67 6.21 -9.34 12.85
C GLU A 67 6.47 -8.13 11.93
N ILE A 68 5.67 -7.97 10.88
CA ILE A 68 5.78 -6.84 9.96
C ILE A 68 5.58 -5.52 10.71
N TYR A 69 4.52 -5.41 11.52
CA TYR A 69 4.21 -4.15 12.21
C TYR A 69 5.20 -3.84 13.33
N SER A 70 5.67 -4.82 14.11
CA SER A 70 6.63 -4.58 15.16
C SER A 70 8.01 -4.19 14.63
N LYS A 71 8.47 -4.83 13.54
CA LYS A 71 9.79 -4.58 12.94
C LYS A 71 9.77 -3.43 11.93
N TYR A 72 8.70 -3.28 11.19
CA TYR A 72 8.60 -2.33 10.09
C TYR A 72 8.08 -0.96 10.54
N TYR A 73 6.98 -0.94 11.29
CA TYR A 73 6.38 0.31 11.75
C TYR A 73 6.93 0.77 13.11
N GLY A 74 7.40 -0.15 13.94
CA GLY A 74 8.02 0.18 15.24
C GLY A 74 9.38 0.85 15.14
N SER A 75 10.10 0.65 14.02
CA SER A 75 11.42 1.25 13.77
C SER A 75 11.37 2.52 12.91
N TYR A 76 10.19 2.99 12.50
CA TYR A 76 10.09 4.33 11.91
C TYR A 76 10.39 5.37 13.00
N PRO A 77 11.56 6.03 12.96
CA PRO A 77 11.76 7.21 13.77
C PRO A 77 10.75 8.23 13.29
N THR A 78 9.70 8.41 14.10
CA THR A 78 8.76 9.53 14.02
C THR A 78 8.70 10.18 12.65
N PHE A 79 7.64 9.98 11.91
CA PHE A 79 7.28 10.87 10.79
C PHE A 79 7.17 12.35 11.27
N ALA A 80 7.63 12.60 12.48
CA ALA A 80 7.59 13.86 13.22
C ALA A 80 8.15 15.06 12.44
N SER A 81 8.91 14.83 11.40
CA SER A 81 9.51 15.88 10.57
C SER A 81 9.32 15.65 9.07
N ASP A 82 8.39 14.77 8.67
CA ASP A 82 8.09 14.56 7.26
C ASP A 82 7.06 15.60 6.78
N PRO A 83 7.48 16.61 6.00
CA PRO A 83 6.59 17.66 5.49
C PRO A 83 5.47 17.10 4.59
N GLU A 84 5.72 15.97 3.90
CA GLU A 84 4.75 15.34 3.03
C GLU A 84 3.62 14.71 3.84
N MET A 85 3.93 14.03 4.95
CA MET A 85 2.92 13.47 5.84
C MET A 85 2.09 14.57 6.49
N ASP A 86 2.72 15.68 6.87
CA ASP A 86 2.01 16.82 7.45
C ASP A 86 1.02 17.44 6.45
N GLU A 87 1.43 17.57 5.19
CA GLU A 87 0.55 18.05 4.11
C GLU A 87 -0.62 17.09 3.87
N ARG A 88 -0.38 15.78 3.84
CA ARG A 88 -1.45 14.77 3.70
C ARG A 88 -2.49 14.88 4.81
N HIS A 89 -2.07 15.13 6.06
CA HIS A 89 -3.00 15.36 7.17
C HIS A 89 -3.82 16.63 6.99
N ARG A 90 -3.21 17.74 6.51
CA ARG A 90 -3.92 18.98 6.19
C ARG A 90 -4.94 18.79 5.07
N GLU A 91 -4.52 18.13 3.97
CA GLU A 91 -5.41 17.83 2.84
C GLU A 91 -6.59 16.95 3.26
N PHE A 92 -6.37 15.97 4.16
CA PHE A 92 -7.44 15.12 4.62
C PHE A 92 -8.42 15.87 5.53
N LEU A 93 -7.93 16.69 6.47
CA LEU A 93 -8.80 17.55 7.28
C LEU A 93 -9.63 18.50 6.40
N ALA A 94 -9.00 19.15 5.43
CA ALA A 94 -9.71 20.03 4.49
C ALA A 94 -10.80 19.27 3.70
N PHE A 95 -10.51 18.03 3.30
CA PHE A 95 -11.48 17.16 2.64
C PHE A 95 -12.67 16.85 3.57
N LEU A 96 -12.45 16.53 4.84
CA LEU A 96 -13.53 16.26 5.81
C LEU A 96 -14.42 17.51 6.01
N VAL A 97 -13.80 18.68 6.15
CA VAL A 97 -14.54 19.95 6.28
C VAL A 97 -15.39 20.24 5.04
N ALA A 98 -14.80 20.05 3.84
CA ALA A 98 -15.51 20.22 2.56
C ALA A 98 -16.65 19.19 2.38
N ALA A 99 -16.51 18.00 2.94
CA ALA A 99 -17.56 16.98 2.97
C ALA A 99 -18.66 17.26 4.02
N GLY A 100 -18.54 18.35 4.79
CA GLY A 100 -19.54 18.77 5.78
C GLY A 100 -19.50 17.98 7.10
N ILE A 101 -18.37 17.35 7.44
CA ILE A 101 -18.21 16.66 8.71
C ILE A 101 -18.18 17.70 9.84
N PRO A 102 -19.05 17.59 10.85
CA PRO A 102 -19.02 18.48 12.00
C PRO A 102 -17.71 18.36 12.78
N MET A 103 -17.00 19.48 12.97
CA MET A 103 -15.75 19.50 13.76
C MET A 103 -16.08 19.70 15.25
N SER A 104 -16.91 18.82 15.80
CA SER A 104 -17.34 18.84 17.20
C SER A 104 -17.76 17.44 17.66
N GLY A 105 -17.79 17.21 18.98
CA GLY A 105 -18.12 15.92 19.56
C GLY A 105 -16.89 15.02 19.72
N HIS A 106 -17.12 13.72 19.85
CA HIS A 106 -16.10 12.72 20.14
C HIS A 106 -15.61 12.06 18.84
N ALA A 107 -14.29 12.13 18.59
CA ALA A 107 -13.63 11.50 17.44
C ALA A 107 -12.71 10.37 17.88
N LEU A 108 -12.71 9.27 17.12
CA LEU A 108 -11.75 8.17 17.22
C LEU A 108 -10.95 8.08 15.93
N GLU A 109 -9.63 7.89 16.03
CA GLU A 109 -8.83 7.42 14.92
C GLU A 109 -8.29 6.02 15.23
N ILE A 110 -8.59 5.06 14.34
CA ILE A 110 -8.06 3.70 14.38
C ILE A 110 -6.80 3.69 13.52
N GLY A 111 -5.68 3.14 14.05
CA GLY A 111 -4.37 3.30 13.46
C GLY A 111 -3.86 4.73 13.65
N SER A 112 -4.02 5.30 14.85
CA SER A 112 -3.73 6.70 15.14
C SER A 112 -2.25 7.05 15.17
N TYR A 113 -1.37 6.06 15.20
CA TYR A 113 0.08 6.19 15.23
C TYR A 113 0.54 7.26 16.25
N ASP A 114 1.26 8.31 15.80
CA ASP A 114 1.82 9.37 16.66
C ASP A 114 0.82 10.49 17.03
N GLY A 115 -0.47 10.33 16.69
CA GLY A 115 -1.56 11.23 17.09
C GLY A 115 -1.62 12.57 16.36
N ARG A 116 -0.78 12.83 15.35
CA ARG A 116 -0.74 14.13 14.64
C ARG A 116 -2.05 14.50 13.98
N PHE A 117 -2.72 13.55 13.36
CA PHE A 117 -3.99 13.84 12.74
C PHE A 117 -5.07 14.09 13.80
N LEU A 118 -5.05 13.35 14.92
CA LEU A 118 -5.93 13.60 16.04
C LEU A 118 -5.72 14.99 16.66
N ALA A 119 -4.47 15.43 16.77
CA ALA A 119 -4.17 16.80 17.22
C ALA A 119 -4.82 17.85 16.30
N ARG A 120 -4.85 17.63 14.98
CA ARG A 120 -5.55 18.55 14.04
C ARG A 120 -7.07 18.53 14.21
N LEU A 121 -7.67 17.37 14.51
CA LEU A 121 -9.08 17.27 14.83
C LEU A 121 -9.39 17.97 16.17
N GLN A 122 -8.49 17.89 17.14
CA GLN A 122 -8.59 18.58 18.43
C GLN A 122 -8.52 20.10 18.25
N ASP A 123 -7.58 20.59 17.46
CA ASP A 123 -7.46 22.01 17.10
C ASP A 123 -8.70 22.52 16.34
N ALA A 124 -9.36 21.65 15.58
CA ALA A 124 -10.62 21.97 14.90
C ALA A 124 -11.85 21.94 15.82
N GLY A 125 -11.73 21.46 17.08
CA GLY A 125 -12.79 21.53 18.10
C GLY A 125 -13.36 20.18 18.54
N MET A 126 -12.79 19.05 18.14
CA MET A 126 -13.24 17.73 18.54
C MET A 126 -12.56 17.25 19.83
N THR A 127 -13.24 16.43 20.62
CA THR A 127 -12.61 15.61 21.68
C THR A 127 -12.11 14.32 21.04
N VAL A 128 -10.81 14.05 21.14
CA VAL A 128 -10.17 12.99 20.36
C VAL A 128 -9.69 11.82 21.21
N HIS A 129 -9.69 10.62 20.63
CA HIS A 129 -9.09 9.41 21.20
C HIS A 129 -8.44 8.58 20.08
N GLY A 130 -7.28 7.96 20.38
CA GLY A 130 -6.58 7.07 19.47
C GLY A 130 -6.82 5.60 19.79
N CYS A 131 -6.65 4.73 18.79
CA CYS A 131 -6.53 3.27 18.95
C CYS A 131 -5.41 2.78 18.07
N ASP A 132 -4.31 2.30 18.66
CA ASP A 132 -3.13 1.84 17.93
C ASP A 132 -2.33 0.85 18.80
N PRO A 133 -1.86 -0.27 18.28
CA PRO A 133 -1.07 -1.23 19.05
C PRO A 133 0.39 -0.79 19.28
N ASN A 134 0.86 0.30 18.65
CA ASN A 134 2.24 0.76 18.75
C ASN A 134 2.45 1.62 20.00
N GLU A 135 3.05 1.03 21.03
CA GLU A 135 3.30 1.70 22.32
C GLU A 135 4.19 2.95 22.20
N ALA A 136 5.23 2.90 21.35
CA ALA A 136 6.13 4.03 21.15
C ALA A 136 5.44 5.21 20.47
N ALA A 137 4.60 4.94 19.47
CA ALA A 137 3.81 5.95 18.78
C ALA A 137 2.75 6.56 19.71
N ALA A 138 2.06 5.75 20.51
CA ALA A 138 1.08 6.23 21.49
C ALA A 138 1.73 7.08 22.60
N ALA A 139 2.92 6.71 23.05
CA ALA A 139 3.68 7.52 24.01
C ALA A 139 4.05 8.90 23.41
N GLU A 140 4.41 8.94 22.13
CA GLU A 140 4.69 10.18 21.41
C GLU A 140 3.41 11.03 21.24
N ALA A 141 2.27 10.43 20.87
CA ALA A 141 0.98 11.09 20.76
C ALA A 141 0.60 11.82 22.08
N ARG A 142 0.80 11.11 23.20
CA ARG A 142 0.55 11.69 24.52
C ARG A 142 1.53 12.81 24.87
N ARG A 143 2.83 12.59 24.61
CA ARG A 143 3.89 13.56 24.93
C ARG A 143 3.78 14.84 24.11
N ALA A 144 3.54 14.72 22.81
CA ALA A 144 3.58 15.84 21.86
C ALA A 144 2.25 16.61 21.80
N PHE A 145 1.12 15.91 21.95
CA PHE A 145 -0.21 16.45 21.68
C PHE A 145 -1.22 16.25 22.81
N GLY A 146 -0.86 15.52 23.88
CA GLY A 146 -1.80 15.19 24.96
C GLY A 146 -2.92 14.24 24.51
N VAL A 147 -2.74 13.52 23.40
CA VAL A 147 -3.72 12.58 22.88
C VAL A 147 -3.62 11.24 23.62
N GLU A 148 -4.74 10.78 24.18
CA GLU A 148 -4.83 9.45 24.78
C GLU A 148 -5.11 8.39 23.70
N THR A 149 -4.41 7.26 23.81
CA THR A 149 -4.51 6.14 22.85
C THR A 149 -4.76 4.83 23.58
N THR A 150 -5.74 4.05 23.15
CA THR A 150 -5.93 2.66 23.55
C THR A 150 -4.89 1.80 22.83
N LEU A 151 -4.03 1.13 23.62
CA LEU A 151 -2.94 0.27 23.10
C LEU A 151 -3.49 -1.11 22.76
N ASP A 152 -4.19 -1.21 21.67
CA ASP A 152 -4.75 -2.48 21.17
C ASP A 152 -5.08 -2.36 19.68
N TYR A 153 -5.28 -3.52 19.05
CA TYR A 153 -5.97 -3.56 17.77
C TYR A 153 -7.46 -3.31 17.96
N PHE A 154 -8.03 -2.55 17.04
CA PHE A 154 -9.47 -2.31 17.07
C PHE A 154 -10.27 -3.59 16.79
N THR A 155 -11.20 -3.88 17.70
CA THR A 155 -12.21 -4.94 17.60
C THR A 155 -13.58 -4.38 17.92
N PRO A 156 -14.70 -5.09 17.64
CA PRO A 156 -16.02 -4.65 18.04
C PRO A 156 -16.19 -4.42 19.55
N ASP A 157 -15.32 -5.00 20.37
CA ASP A 157 -15.40 -4.93 21.83
C ASP A 157 -14.41 -3.93 22.46
N THR A 158 -13.61 -3.25 21.64
CA THR A 158 -12.62 -2.26 22.13
C THR A 158 -13.28 -1.05 22.78
N PHE A 159 -14.41 -0.60 22.26
CA PHE A 159 -15.15 0.55 22.79
C PHE A 159 -16.63 0.24 22.97
N PRO A 160 -17.33 0.95 23.88
CA PRO A 160 -18.78 0.84 24.03
C PRO A 160 -19.51 1.25 22.73
N ALA A 161 -20.75 0.78 22.58
CA ALA A 161 -21.59 1.19 21.45
C ALA A 161 -21.90 2.71 21.51
N ASP A 162 -22.11 3.31 20.35
CA ASP A 162 -22.52 4.72 20.18
C ASP A 162 -21.61 5.74 20.88
N SER A 163 -20.32 5.42 21.05
CA SER A 163 -19.36 6.25 21.80
C SER A 163 -18.82 7.44 21.01
N PHE A 164 -18.89 7.39 19.67
CA PHE A 164 -18.23 8.38 18.83
C PHE A 164 -19.18 9.03 17.82
N ASP A 165 -18.97 10.33 17.60
CA ASP A 165 -19.63 11.14 16.58
C ASP A 165 -18.96 10.96 15.23
N PHE A 166 -17.63 10.75 15.25
CA PHE A 166 -16.79 10.58 14.08
C PHE A 166 -15.73 9.51 14.33
N VAL A 167 -15.51 8.63 13.34
CA VAL A 167 -14.40 7.67 13.36
C VAL A 167 -13.64 7.77 12.06
N SER A 168 -12.32 7.83 12.15
CA SER A 168 -11.43 7.68 10.99
C SER A 168 -10.57 6.42 11.10
N ALA A 169 -10.28 5.79 9.95
CA ALA A 169 -9.27 4.76 9.82
C ALA A 169 -8.54 4.97 8.46
N ARG A 170 -7.28 5.36 8.54
CA ARG A 170 -6.53 5.80 7.38
C ARG A 170 -5.39 4.83 7.11
N LEU A 171 -5.43 4.17 5.95
CA LEU A 171 -4.49 3.12 5.57
C LEU A 171 -4.44 2.00 6.63
N VAL A 172 -5.63 1.49 7.00
CA VAL A 172 -5.83 0.43 7.98
C VAL A 172 -6.64 -0.72 7.39
N LEU A 173 -7.77 -0.43 6.71
CA LEU A 173 -8.71 -1.47 6.28
C LEU A 173 -8.11 -2.43 5.24
N GLU A 174 -7.15 -1.98 4.43
CA GLU A 174 -6.39 -2.84 3.52
C GLU A 174 -5.59 -3.92 4.22
N HIS A 175 -5.21 -3.71 5.49
CA HIS A 175 -4.43 -4.63 6.31
C HIS A 175 -5.29 -5.59 7.15
N VAL A 176 -6.60 -5.37 7.21
CA VAL A 176 -7.51 -6.12 8.08
C VAL A 176 -7.85 -7.48 7.46
N THR A 177 -7.58 -8.58 8.16
CA THR A 177 -7.89 -9.94 7.67
C THR A 177 -9.38 -10.29 7.77
N GLU A 178 -10.12 -9.62 8.67
CA GLU A 178 -11.57 -9.80 8.88
C GLU A 178 -12.33 -8.48 8.66
N PRO A 179 -12.40 -7.96 7.42
CA PRO A 179 -12.97 -6.65 7.13
C PRO A 179 -14.45 -6.53 7.46
N ASP A 180 -15.23 -7.60 7.37
CA ASP A 180 -16.65 -7.61 7.76
C ASP A 180 -16.80 -7.37 9.27
N THR A 181 -15.99 -8.06 10.08
CA THR A 181 -15.94 -7.85 11.54
C THR A 181 -15.50 -6.42 11.90
N PHE A 182 -14.49 -5.89 11.21
CA PHE A 182 -13.99 -4.54 11.42
C PHE A 182 -15.07 -3.49 11.11
N LEU A 183 -15.74 -3.58 9.97
CA LEU A 183 -16.80 -2.66 9.57
C LEU A 183 -18.03 -2.78 10.50
N GLY A 184 -18.34 -3.98 10.96
CA GLY A 184 -19.35 -4.21 12.02
C GLY A 184 -18.98 -3.53 13.35
N GLY A 185 -17.69 -3.55 13.70
CA GLY A 185 -17.16 -2.82 14.85
C GLY A 185 -17.30 -1.31 14.70
N LEU A 186 -16.98 -0.73 13.52
CA LEU A 186 -17.24 0.69 13.23
C LEU A 186 -18.72 1.02 13.40
N LYS A 187 -19.61 0.16 12.88
CA LYS A 187 -21.06 0.33 13.02
C LYS A 187 -21.50 0.37 14.47
N LYS A 188 -20.90 -0.46 15.32
CA LYS A 188 -21.22 -0.52 16.76
C LYS A 188 -20.80 0.75 17.50
N VAL A 189 -19.59 1.26 17.23
CA VAL A 189 -19.00 2.35 18.03
C VAL A 189 -19.41 3.74 17.54
N VAL A 190 -19.78 3.90 16.27
CA VAL A 190 -20.27 5.17 15.71
C VAL A 190 -21.78 5.29 15.94
N ARG A 191 -22.20 6.33 16.62
CA ARG A 191 -23.64 6.57 16.85
C ARG A 191 -24.44 6.71 15.54
N THR A 192 -25.70 6.39 15.57
CA THR A 192 -26.60 6.65 14.43
C THR A 192 -26.59 8.14 14.10
N GLY A 193 -26.38 8.47 12.83
CA GLY A 193 -26.19 9.84 12.35
C GLY A 193 -24.76 10.36 12.44
N GLY A 194 -23.84 9.66 13.13
CA GLY A 194 -22.41 9.93 13.13
C GLY A 194 -21.74 9.56 11.79
N HIS A 195 -20.46 9.84 11.67
CA HIS A 195 -19.74 9.70 10.40
C HIS A 195 -18.52 8.80 10.53
N VAL A 196 -18.19 8.13 9.43
CA VAL A 196 -16.94 7.37 9.25
C VAL A 196 -16.19 7.93 8.05
N ALA A 197 -14.87 8.12 8.20
CA ALA A 197 -13.99 8.43 7.08
C ALA A 197 -12.87 7.39 6.98
N LEU A 198 -12.70 6.81 5.80
CA LEU A 198 -11.66 5.82 5.52
C LEU A 198 -10.74 6.32 4.40
N GLU A 199 -9.43 6.05 4.53
CA GLU A 199 -8.49 6.08 3.42
C GLU A 199 -7.93 4.68 3.19
N VAL A 200 -7.94 4.21 1.93
CA VAL A 200 -7.29 2.97 1.48
C VAL A 200 -6.66 3.18 0.10
N PRO A 201 -5.65 2.41 -0.31
CA PRO A 201 -5.11 2.49 -1.66
C PRO A 201 -6.20 2.28 -2.74
N ASP A 202 -6.15 3.09 -3.80
CA ASP A 202 -7.04 2.92 -4.97
C ASP A 202 -6.50 1.84 -5.90
N CYS A 203 -6.94 0.61 -5.67
CA CYS A 203 -6.55 -0.50 -6.51
C CYS A 203 -7.18 -0.45 -7.91
N GLY A 204 -8.26 0.32 -8.10
CA GLY A 204 -8.86 0.52 -9.42
C GLY A 204 -7.90 1.15 -10.42
N ILE A 205 -7.09 2.13 -9.99
CA ILE A 205 -6.09 2.79 -10.84
C ILE A 205 -5.00 1.80 -11.24
N VAL A 206 -4.38 1.11 -10.25
CA VAL A 206 -3.27 0.19 -10.53
C VAL A 206 -3.72 -1.05 -11.30
N MET A 207 -4.92 -1.55 -11.07
CA MET A 207 -5.51 -2.61 -11.87
C MET A 207 -5.74 -2.16 -13.32
N ALA A 208 -6.13 -0.92 -13.56
CA ALA A 208 -6.28 -0.40 -14.91
C ALA A 208 -4.96 -0.34 -15.69
N GLU A 209 -3.82 -0.19 -15.02
CA GLU A 209 -2.49 -0.20 -15.62
C GLU A 209 -1.98 -1.61 -15.93
N GLY A 210 -2.30 -2.59 -15.11
CA GLY A 210 -1.93 -4.00 -15.29
C GLY A 210 -0.51 -4.37 -14.84
N ALA A 211 0.23 -3.46 -14.22
CA ALA A 211 1.53 -3.75 -13.62
C ALA A 211 1.39 -4.48 -12.26
N PRO A 212 2.39 -5.25 -11.80
CA PRO A 212 2.37 -5.85 -10.47
C PRO A 212 2.39 -4.76 -9.39
N PHE A 213 1.52 -4.89 -8.38
CA PHE A 213 1.39 -3.90 -7.29
C PHE A 213 1.09 -4.53 -5.93
N TRP A 214 1.29 -5.83 -5.82
CA TRP A 214 0.91 -6.59 -4.62
C TRP A 214 1.73 -6.18 -3.42
N MET A 215 1.11 -6.25 -2.24
CA MET A 215 1.78 -6.10 -0.94
C MET A 215 1.32 -7.25 -0.05
N TYR A 216 2.27 -7.95 0.58
CA TYR A 216 1.95 -9.11 1.41
C TYR A 216 1.04 -8.74 2.58
N GLU A 217 1.29 -7.58 3.17
CA GLU A 217 0.52 -7.02 4.28
C GLU A 217 -0.85 -6.45 3.89
N HIS A 218 -1.22 -6.43 2.59
CA HIS A 218 -2.53 -5.97 2.11
C HIS A 218 -3.41 -7.15 1.68
N PRO A 219 -4.16 -7.78 2.60
CA PRO A 219 -5.11 -8.82 2.22
C PRO A 219 -6.28 -8.32 1.37
N ASN A 220 -6.56 -7.01 1.32
CA ASN A 220 -7.71 -6.45 0.63
C ASN A 220 -7.30 -5.40 -0.42
N TYR A 221 -7.95 -5.46 -1.59
CA TYR A 221 -7.73 -4.57 -2.72
C TYR A 221 -9.04 -3.92 -3.14
N PHE A 222 -9.23 -2.66 -2.74
CA PHE A 222 -10.48 -1.94 -2.97
C PHE A 222 -10.46 -1.11 -4.24
N THR A 223 -11.59 -1.12 -4.96
CA THR A 223 -12.01 -0.07 -5.87
C THR A 223 -12.98 0.88 -5.16
N ALA A 224 -13.27 2.04 -5.73
CA ALA A 224 -14.25 2.95 -5.14
C ALA A 224 -15.63 2.30 -4.97
N ALA A 225 -16.06 1.49 -5.96
CA ALA A 225 -17.34 0.81 -5.92
C ALA A 225 -17.35 -0.31 -4.88
N SER A 226 -16.32 -1.16 -4.82
CA SER A 226 -16.26 -2.26 -3.84
C SER A 226 -16.17 -1.74 -2.39
N LEU A 227 -15.44 -0.64 -2.15
CA LEU A 227 -15.38 -0.01 -0.84
C LEU A 227 -16.76 0.57 -0.42
N LEU A 228 -17.44 1.27 -1.32
CA LEU A 228 -18.76 1.81 -1.01
C LEU A 228 -19.79 0.70 -0.75
N ARG A 229 -19.76 -0.40 -1.51
CA ARG A 229 -20.60 -1.57 -1.25
C ARG A 229 -20.34 -2.17 0.14
N ALA A 230 -19.05 -2.33 0.52
CA ALA A 230 -18.70 -2.82 1.84
C ALA A 230 -19.25 -1.92 2.94
N MET A 231 -19.13 -0.58 2.81
CA MET A 231 -19.68 0.40 3.76
C MET A 231 -21.21 0.31 3.86
N ARG A 232 -21.91 0.24 2.72
CA ARG A 232 -23.40 0.18 2.68
C ARG A 232 -23.95 -1.09 3.31
N ARG A 233 -23.27 -2.21 3.19
CA ARG A 233 -23.65 -3.48 3.84
C ARG A 233 -23.71 -3.34 5.36
N HIS A 234 -22.91 -2.43 5.92
CA HIS A 234 -22.85 -2.15 7.37
C HIS A 234 -23.69 -0.91 7.78
N GLY A 235 -24.54 -0.39 6.90
CA GLY A 235 -25.41 0.74 7.21
C GLY A 235 -24.72 2.10 7.21
N PHE A 236 -23.65 2.21 6.44
CA PHE A 236 -22.99 3.48 6.16
C PHE A 236 -23.31 3.91 4.73
N ASP A 237 -23.83 5.09 4.51
CA ASP A 237 -24.05 5.64 3.17
C ASP A 237 -23.35 6.98 3.00
N GLY A 238 -22.82 7.20 1.80
CA GLY A 238 -22.04 8.37 1.48
C GLY A 238 -21.34 8.27 0.12
N ALA A 239 -20.13 8.80 0.04
CA ALA A 239 -19.36 8.85 -1.19
C ALA A 239 -17.92 8.33 -1.00
N VAL A 240 -17.38 7.78 -2.07
CA VAL A 240 -15.97 7.41 -2.20
C VAL A 240 -15.38 8.18 -3.38
N THR A 241 -14.27 8.85 -3.15
CA THR A 241 -13.54 9.61 -4.19
C THR A 241 -12.10 9.14 -4.24
N SER A 242 -11.48 9.20 -5.43
CA SER A 242 -10.06 8.92 -5.61
C SER A 242 -9.26 10.22 -5.56
N HIS A 243 -8.17 10.25 -4.81
CA HIS A 243 -7.25 11.36 -4.71
C HIS A 243 -5.81 10.88 -4.62
N LYS A 244 -4.99 11.20 -5.62
CA LYS A 244 -3.55 10.83 -5.65
C LYS A 244 -3.30 9.32 -5.38
N GLY A 245 -4.14 8.44 -5.94
CA GLY A 245 -4.01 6.97 -5.75
C GLY A 245 -4.55 6.43 -4.43
N ILE A 246 -5.27 7.24 -3.65
CA ILE A 246 -5.94 6.87 -2.41
C ILE A 246 -7.45 7.06 -2.56
N LEU A 247 -8.23 6.06 -2.17
CA LEU A 247 -9.67 6.18 -2.00
C LEU A 247 -9.97 6.88 -0.67
N ARG A 248 -10.81 7.89 -0.71
CA ARG A 248 -11.36 8.60 0.46
C ARG A 248 -12.85 8.34 0.53
N ALA A 249 -13.27 7.56 1.51
CA ALA A 249 -14.68 7.33 1.81
C ALA A 249 -15.11 8.25 2.94
N VAL A 250 -16.22 8.98 2.76
CA VAL A 250 -16.94 9.67 3.84
C VAL A 250 -18.37 9.19 3.82
N CYS A 251 -18.77 8.52 4.89
CA CYS A 251 -20.07 7.90 5.03
C CYS A 251 -20.71 8.24 6.37
N ARG A 252 -22.04 8.36 6.36
CA ARG A 252 -22.87 8.56 7.55
C ARG A 252 -23.44 7.23 7.99
N ASN A 253 -23.45 6.97 9.30
CA ASN A 253 -24.19 5.86 9.88
C ASN A 253 -25.70 6.11 9.80
N THR A 254 -26.39 5.41 8.88
CA THR A 254 -27.83 5.56 8.61
C THR A 254 -28.71 4.75 9.57
N GLY A 255 -28.08 3.86 10.38
CA GLY A 255 -28.80 2.92 11.24
C GLY A 255 -29.08 1.59 10.58
N GLU A 256 -29.48 1.56 9.34
CA GLU A 256 -29.89 0.37 8.59
C GLU A 256 -28.91 0.06 7.46
N ALA A 257 -28.60 -1.22 7.29
CA ALA A 257 -27.83 -1.71 6.14
C ALA A 257 -28.67 -1.52 4.85
N SER A 258 -28.04 -1.02 3.83
CA SER A 258 -28.63 -1.00 2.49
C SER A 258 -27.95 -2.05 1.62
N LEU A 259 -28.75 -2.89 0.95
CA LEU A 259 -28.18 -3.77 -0.06
C LEU A 259 -27.68 -2.90 -1.23
N PRO A 260 -26.43 -3.07 -1.62
CA PRO A 260 -25.91 -2.35 -2.78
C PRO A 260 -26.74 -2.69 -4.01
N THR A 261 -27.21 -1.65 -4.69
CA THR A 261 -27.90 -1.78 -6.00
C THR A 261 -26.92 -1.70 -7.16
N ASP A 262 -25.63 -1.49 -6.85
CA ASP A 262 -24.59 -1.26 -7.83
C ASP A 262 -24.21 -2.56 -8.55
N ASP A 263 -23.95 -2.44 -9.84
CA ASP A 263 -23.53 -3.58 -10.66
C ASP A 263 -22.07 -3.98 -10.31
N VAL A 264 -21.91 -5.16 -9.71
CA VAL A 264 -20.60 -5.76 -9.43
C VAL A 264 -19.85 -6.13 -10.71
N ALA A 265 -20.54 -6.21 -11.85
CA ALA A 265 -19.96 -6.58 -13.13
C ALA A 265 -18.85 -5.61 -13.57
N VAL A 266 -18.88 -4.35 -13.14
CA VAL A 266 -17.82 -3.37 -13.42
C VAL A 266 -16.51 -3.77 -12.77
N ASP A 267 -16.52 -4.17 -11.48
CA ASP A 267 -15.31 -4.62 -10.77
C ASP A 267 -14.83 -5.97 -11.30
N ILE A 268 -15.75 -6.87 -11.64
CA ILE A 268 -15.41 -8.17 -12.25
C ILE A 268 -14.71 -7.94 -13.59
N ALA A 269 -15.27 -7.06 -14.45
CA ALA A 269 -14.68 -6.74 -15.74
C ALA A 269 -13.30 -6.10 -15.59
N LEU A 270 -13.13 -5.19 -14.62
CA LEU A 270 -11.83 -4.57 -14.30
C LEU A 270 -10.80 -5.63 -13.85
N ALA A 271 -11.20 -6.54 -12.98
CA ALA A 271 -10.31 -7.61 -12.49
C ALA A 271 -9.88 -8.57 -13.62
N HIS A 272 -10.79 -8.93 -14.53
CA HIS A 272 -10.46 -9.76 -15.68
C HIS A 272 -9.54 -9.03 -16.67
N GLU A 273 -9.81 -7.74 -16.93
CA GLU A 273 -8.94 -6.92 -17.78
C GLU A 273 -7.55 -6.74 -17.16
N PHE A 274 -7.49 -6.51 -15.84
CA PHE A 274 -6.24 -6.50 -15.10
C PHE A 274 -5.46 -7.81 -15.29
N ARG A 275 -6.10 -8.98 -15.07
CA ARG A 275 -5.44 -10.28 -15.24
C ARG A 275 -4.84 -10.45 -16.64
N ARG A 276 -5.56 -10.00 -17.67
CA ARG A 276 -5.06 -10.01 -19.06
C ARG A 276 -3.83 -9.10 -19.21
N LYS A 277 -3.92 -7.84 -18.79
CA LYS A 277 -2.83 -6.86 -18.86
C LYS A 277 -1.63 -7.27 -18.03
N TYR A 278 -1.84 -7.82 -16.85
CA TYR A 278 -0.78 -8.34 -15.99
C TYR A 278 0.04 -9.43 -16.69
N ARG A 279 -0.63 -10.39 -17.33
CA ARG A 279 0.08 -11.43 -18.12
C ARG A 279 0.86 -10.84 -19.27
N ASP A 280 0.27 -9.89 -20.00
CA ASP A 280 0.94 -9.20 -21.10
C ASP A 280 2.14 -8.39 -20.60
N TYR A 281 2.02 -7.74 -19.44
CA TYR A 281 3.11 -7.00 -18.80
C TYR A 281 4.27 -7.92 -18.43
N VAL A 282 3.99 -9.03 -17.73
CA VAL A 282 5.01 -10.01 -17.32
C VAL A 282 5.74 -10.56 -18.56
N ALA A 283 4.99 -10.98 -19.58
CA ALA A 283 5.59 -11.51 -20.81
C ALA A 283 6.50 -10.48 -21.51
N ARG A 284 6.11 -9.20 -21.54
CA ARG A 284 6.94 -8.12 -22.10
C ARG A 284 8.18 -7.85 -21.27
N PHE A 285 8.05 -7.82 -19.95
CA PHE A 285 9.18 -7.62 -19.05
C PHE A 285 10.21 -8.74 -19.23
N ASP A 286 9.76 -9.98 -19.26
CA ASP A 286 10.62 -11.16 -19.48
C ASP A 286 11.30 -11.15 -20.85
N ALA A 287 10.62 -10.64 -21.89
CA ALA A 287 11.23 -10.47 -23.21
C ALA A 287 12.37 -9.43 -23.19
N VAL A 288 12.20 -8.32 -22.46
CA VAL A 288 13.26 -7.31 -22.27
C VAL A 288 14.41 -7.89 -21.45
N LEU A 289 14.15 -8.64 -20.38
CA LEU A 289 15.19 -9.34 -19.62
C LEU A 289 15.96 -10.33 -20.48
N ALA A 290 15.28 -11.11 -21.30
CA ALA A 290 15.93 -12.05 -22.22
C ALA A 290 16.85 -11.31 -23.21
N ASP A 291 16.50 -10.10 -23.63
CA ASP A 291 17.36 -9.26 -24.46
C ASP A 291 18.60 -8.76 -23.71
N VAL A 292 18.44 -8.28 -22.48
CA VAL A 292 19.54 -7.89 -21.59
C VAL A 292 20.51 -9.06 -21.39
N ARG A 293 20.00 -10.27 -21.13
CA ARG A 293 20.78 -11.49 -20.93
C ARG A 293 21.54 -11.88 -22.22
N ARG A 294 20.88 -11.81 -23.40
CA ARG A 294 21.54 -12.09 -24.68
C ARG A 294 22.69 -11.14 -25.02
N GLN A 295 22.58 -9.88 -24.59
CA GLN A 295 23.62 -8.88 -24.74
C GLN A 295 24.75 -9.04 -23.72
N GLY A 296 24.64 -9.94 -22.74
CA GLY A 296 25.60 -10.11 -21.65
C GLY A 296 25.77 -8.87 -20.76
N LEU A 297 24.75 -8.05 -20.65
CA LEU A 297 24.80 -6.79 -19.89
C LEU A 297 24.66 -7.06 -18.39
N PRO A 298 25.66 -6.69 -17.57
CA PRO A 298 25.51 -6.72 -16.11
C PRO A 298 24.42 -5.73 -15.69
N MET A 299 23.51 -6.20 -14.83
CA MET A 299 22.34 -5.44 -14.42
C MET A 299 22.46 -4.96 -12.96
N ALA A 300 22.22 -3.68 -12.74
CA ALA A 300 22.00 -3.12 -11.43
C ALA A 300 20.53 -2.72 -11.22
N VAL A 301 20.15 -2.53 -9.97
CA VAL A 301 18.82 -2.04 -9.60
C VAL A 301 18.94 -0.69 -8.89
N TYR A 302 18.13 0.28 -9.33
CA TYR A 302 17.94 1.54 -8.63
C TYR A 302 16.51 1.61 -8.09
N GLY A 303 16.37 1.66 -6.77
CA GLY A 303 15.14 1.64 -6.01
C GLY A 303 14.85 0.28 -5.38
N ILE A 304 15.02 0.20 -4.06
CA ILE A 304 14.72 -0.97 -3.25
C ILE A 304 13.45 -0.71 -2.44
N GLY A 305 12.34 -1.21 -2.93
CA GLY A 305 11.03 -1.09 -2.33
C GLY A 305 10.04 -2.11 -2.90
N ASN A 306 8.76 -1.95 -2.58
CA ASN A 306 7.70 -2.90 -2.98
C ASN A 306 7.62 -3.12 -4.50
N TYR A 307 7.98 -2.13 -5.30
CA TYR A 307 7.97 -2.30 -6.75
C TYR A 307 9.05 -3.29 -7.22
N PHE A 308 10.25 -3.22 -6.63
CA PHE A 308 11.31 -4.19 -6.90
C PHE A 308 10.92 -5.60 -6.49
N THR A 309 10.35 -5.77 -5.28
CA THR A 309 9.90 -7.08 -4.81
C THR A 309 8.77 -7.65 -5.68
N ASN A 310 7.88 -6.80 -6.19
CA ASN A 310 6.85 -7.19 -7.15
C ASN A 310 7.43 -7.69 -8.48
N LEU A 311 8.46 -7.03 -9.01
CA LEU A 311 9.14 -7.48 -10.24
C LEU A 311 9.80 -8.84 -10.03
N LEU A 312 10.54 -9.03 -8.94
CA LEU A 312 11.16 -10.31 -8.58
C LEU A 312 10.14 -11.43 -8.39
N SER A 313 8.97 -11.09 -7.85
CA SER A 313 7.92 -12.07 -7.58
C SER A 313 7.12 -12.47 -8.80
N SER A 314 6.99 -11.56 -9.76
CA SER A 314 6.04 -11.68 -10.87
C SER A 314 6.68 -12.00 -12.21
N THR A 315 8.00 -11.81 -12.34
CA THR A 315 8.73 -11.93 -13.60
C THR A 315 9.87 -12.95 -13.49
N SER A 316 10.58 -13.20 -14.57
CA SER A 316 11.77 -14.06 -14.56
C SER A 316 13.04 -13.36 -14.03
N LEU A 317 12.91 -12.16 -13.45
CA LEU A 317 14.03 -11.46 -12.82
C LEU A 317 14.55 -12.28 -11.64
N ASP A 318 15.84 -12.61 -11.64
CA ASP A 318 16.51 -13.30 -10.55
C ASP A 318 17.45 -12.34 -9.81
N HIS A 319 17.38 -12.31 -8.50
CA HIS A 319 18.22 -11.44 -7.68
C HIS A 319 19.72 -11.76 -7.82
N SER A 320 20.09 -13.00 -8.17
CA SER A 320 21.48 -13.41 -8.42
C SER A 320 22.12 -12.77 -9.67
N GLU A 321 21.29 -12.18 -10.55
CA GLU A 321 21.76 -11.47 -11.76
C GLU A 321 22.12 -10.01 -11.46
N ILE A 322 21.82 -9.52 -10.24
CA ILE A 322 22.03 -8.14 -9.84
C ILE A 322 23.46 -7.96 -9.35
N VAL A 323 24.21 -7.06 -9.99
CA VAL A 323 25.62 -6.79 -9.67
C VAL A 323 25.81 -5.57 -8.76
N ALA A 324 24.82 -4.68 -8.64
CA ALA A 324 24.87 -3.52 -7.77
C ALA A 324 23.44 -3.03 -7.42
N ILE A 325 23.31 -2.38 -6.27
CA ILE A 325 22.05 -1.86 -5.75
C ILE A 325 22.22 -0.39 -5.42
N TYR A 326 21.28 0.44 -5.87
CA TYR A 326 21.23 1.87 -5.63
C TYR A 326 19.88 2.27 -5.00
N ASP A 327 19.90 3.23 -4.09
CA ASP A 327 18.68 3.83 -3.54
C ASP A 327 18.87 5.33 -3.32
N GLY A 328 17.83 6.11 -3.60
CA GLY A 328 17.83 7.56 -3.42
C GLY A 328 17.87 8.02 -1.97
N ASN A 329 17.52 7.14 -1.02
CA ASN A 329 17.50 7.46 0.40
C ASN A 329 18.87 7.25 1.06
N PRO A 330 19.55 8.34 1.49
CA PRO A 330 20.88 8.23 2.11
C PRO A 330 20.93 7.35 3.38
N LYS A 331 19.82 7.24 4.09
CA LYS A 331 19.74 6.41 5.30
C LYS A 331 19.89 4.91 5.03
N LYS A 332 19.73 4.49 3.77
CA LYS A 332 19.91 3.10 3.35
C LYS A 332 21.33 2.79 2.88
N TRP A 333 22.17 3.80 2.62
CA TRP A 333 23.48 3.58 2.05
C TRP A 333 24.41 2.83 3.01
N GLY A 334 25.10 1.83 2.50
CA GLY A 334 25.96 0.92 3.28
C GLY A 334 25.23 -0.22 3.96
N LEU A 335 23.88 -0.20 4.01
CA LEU A 335 23.09 -1.34 4.49
C LEU A 335 23.15 -2.47 3.46
N GLU A 336 23.14 -3.70 3.93
CA GLU A 336 23.06 -4.90 3.09
C GLU A 336 21.67 -5.52 3.21
N ILE A 337 21.17 -6.07 2.10
CA ILE A 337 19.93 -6.87 2.11
C ILE A 337 20.32 -8.32 2.25
N GLU A 338 19.82 -8.98 3.29
CA GLU A 338 20.03 -10.41 3.51
C GLU A 338 19.66 -11.20 2.23
N GLY A 339 20.55 -12.07 1.80
CA GLY A 339 20.38 -12.89 0.59
C GLY A 339 20.83 -12.25 -0.72
N LEU A 340 21.05 -10.94 -0.78
CA LEU A 340 21.63 -10.28 -1.97
C LEU A 340 23.15 -10.11 -1.85
N GLY A 341 23.69 -9.98 -0.62
CA GLY A 341 25.15 -9.85 -0.38
C GLY A 341 25.80 -8.62 -1.02
N LEU A 342 24.99 -7.59 -1.31
CA LEU A 342 25.42 -6.36 -1.97
C LEU A 342 25.03 -5.15 -1.11
N PRO A 343 25.95 -4.22 -0.84
CA PRO A 343 25.63 -2.98 -0.15
C PRO A 343 24.78 -2.06 -1.03
N ILE A 344 23.82 -1.35 -0.39
CA ILE A 344 23.05 -0.31 -1.05
C ILE A 344 23.95 0.92 -1.20
N GLN A 345 24.04 1.45 -2.42
CA GLN A 345 24.93 2.54 -2.77
C GLN A 345 24.16 3.81 -3.14
N SER A 346 24.86 4.97 -3.11
CA SER A 346 24.35 6.19 -3.72
C SER A 346 24.18 6.01 -5.23
N PRO A 347 23.05 6.41 -5.82
CA PRO A 347 22.89 6.36 -7.28
C PRO A 347 23.86 7.24 -8.04
N ASP A 348 24.55 8.18 -7.39
CA ASP A 348 25.56 9.01 -8.02
C ASP A 348 26.78 8.19 -8.50
N THR A 349 27.07 7.05 -7.82
CA THR A 349 28.14 6.13 -8.22
C THR A 349 27.87 5.42 -9.56
N VAL A 350 26.63 5.35 -10.03
CA VAL A 350 26.28 4.91 -11.38
C VAL A 350 26.98 5.74 -12.43
N ASN A 351 27.14 7.03 -12.16
CA ASN A 351 27.75 7.97 -13.11
C ASN A 351 29.26 7.81 -13.25
N GLU A 352 29.93 7.12 -12.33
CA GLU A 352 31.38 6.91 -12.35
C GLU A 352 31.77 5.65 -13.16
N SER A 353 31.14 4.53 -12.82
CA SER A 353 31.45 3.21 -13.39
C SER A 353 30.20 2.34 -13.49
N GLY A 354 29.16 2.85 -14.13
CA GLY A 354 27.86 2.19 -14.18
C GLY A 354 27.90 0.82 -14.86
N PRO A 355 26.97 -0.06 -14.54
CA PRO A 355 26.81 -1.39 -15.12
C PRO A 355 26.34 -1.28 -16.58
N GLY A 356 26.15 -2.43 -17.26
CA GLY A 356 25.61 -2.46 -18.61
C GLY A 356 24.17 -1.95 -18.71
N VAL A 357 23.35 -2.19 -17.66
CA VAL A 357 21.96 -1.71 -17.58
C VAL A 357 21.57 -1.43 -16.14
N VAL A 358 20.75 -0.39 -15.92
CA VAL A 358 20.14 -0.06 -14.62
C VAL A 358 18.62 -0.25 -14.71
N LEU A 359 18.07 -1.18 -13.93
CA LEU A 359 16.63 -1.32 -13.75
C LEU A 359 16.14 -0.22 -12.79
N LEU A 360 15.23 0.65 -13.25
CA LEU A 360 14.61 1.68 -12.41
C LEU A 360 13.36 1.12 -11.73
N ALA A 361 13.53 0.50 -10.58
CA ALA A 361 12.47 -0.22 -9.87
C ALA A 361 11.57 0.72 -9.04
N SER A 362 10.84 1.58 -9.73
CA SER A 362 9.90 2.55 -9.13
C SER A 362 8.68 2.75 -10.01
N ALA A 363 7.54 3.08 -9.39
CA ALA A 363 6.35 3.51 -10.10
C ALA A 363 6.50 4.92 -10.72
N SER A 364 7.44 5.74 -10.22
CA SER A 364 7.78 7.06 -10.77
C SER A 364 9.29 7.21 -10.84
N TYR A 365 9.84 7.32 -12.03
CA TYR A 365 11.29 7.35 -12.26
C TYR A 365 11.86 8.59 -12.97
N PRO A 366 11.12 9.69 -13.27
CA PRO A 366 11.73 10.86 -13.93
C PRO A 366 12.93 11.41 -13.18
N GLY A 367 12.82 11.64 -11.88
CA GLY A 367 13.94 12.10 -11.06
C GLY A 367 15.10 11.10 -10.96
N MET A 368 14.81 9.79 -11.06
CA MET A 368 15.85 8.77 -11.14
C MET A 368 16.60 8.85 -12.45
N MET A 369 15.90 9.06 -13.58
CA MET A 369 16.49 9.26 -14.90
C MET A 369 17.40 10.51 -14.96
N GLU A 370 16.95 11.62 -14.34
CA GLU A 370 17.75 12.85 -14.23
C GLU A 370 19.05 12.59 -13.45
N ARG A 371 18.98 11.86 -12.35
CA ARG A 371 20.13 11.59 -11.50
C ARG A 371 21.18 10.72 -12.17
N ILE A 372 20.79 9.79 -13.03
CA ILE A 372 21.72 8.94 -13.80
C ILE A 372 21.97 9.45 -15.23
N ALA A 373 21.56 10.72 -15.54
CA ALA A 373 21.72 11.27 -16.88
C ALA A 373 23.16 11.21 -17.41
N PRO A 374 24.22 11.51 -16.63
CA PRO A 374 25.61 11.37 -17.12
C PRO A 374 26.00 9.95 -17.52
N TYR A 375 25.44 8.93 -16.87
CA TYR A 375 25.63 7.52 -17.26
C TYR A 375 24.92 7.22 -18.61
N LEU A 376 23.69 7.71 -18.76
CA LEU A 376 22.91 7.53 -20.00
C LEU A 376 23.57 8.27 -21.19
N ASP A 377 24.18 9.45 -20.95
CA ASP A 377 24.89 10.25 -21.95
C ASP A 377 26.15 9.54 -22.51
N ARG A 378 26.76 8.67 -21.70
CA ARG A 378 27.89 7.83 -22.11
C ARG A 378 27.47 6.52 -22.77
N GLY A 379 26.19 6.37 -23.14
CA GLY A 379 25.64 5.18 -23.78
C GLY A 379 25.17 4.08 -22.82
N GLY A 380 25.09 4.38 -21.53
CA GLY A 380 24.46 3.51 -20.55
C GLY A 380 22.98 3.25 -20.87
N LYS A 381 22.45 2.13 -20.37
CA LYS A 381 21.08 1.71 -20.65
C LYS A 381 20.24 1.67 -19.37
N ALA A 382 18.97 2.03 -19.47
CA ALA A 382 18.00 1.89 -18.38
C ALA A 382 16.89 0.91 -18.80
N LEU A 383 16.55 -0.03 -17.92
CA LEU A 383 15.32 -0.80 -18.05
C LEU A 383 14.21 -0.04 -17.34
N LEU A 384 13.27 0.49 -18.11
CA LEU A 384 12.10 1.21 -17.63
C LEU A 384 10.94 0.23 -17.54
N PRO A 385 10.39 -0.02 -16.33
CA PRO A 385 9.34 -1.03 -16.17
C PRO A 385 7.94 -0.49 -16.53
N LEU A 386 7.70 0.83 -16.49
CA LEU A 386 6.39 1.45 -16.70
C LEU A 386 6.41 2.53 -17.78
N PRO A 387 5.28 2.83 -18.41
CA PRO A 387 4.02 2.08 -18.38
C PRO A 387 4.10 0.76 -19.15
N THR A 388 5.14 0.61 -19.97
CA THR A 388 5.43 -0.60 -20.73
C THR A 388 6.91 -0.90 -20.58
N PRO A 389 7.29 -2.14 -20.20
CA PRO A 389 8.69 -2.52 -20.07
C PRO A 389 9.48 -2.26 -21.36
N VAL A 390 10.59 -1.53 -21.23
CA VAL A 390 11.45 -1.18 -22.37
C VAL A 390 12.89 -1.01 -21.94
N LEU A 391 13.83 -1.44 -22.77
CA LEU A 391 15.24 -1.12 -22.64
C LEU A 391 15.49 0.23 -23.32
N TYR A 392 15.69 1.26 -22.50
CA TYR A 392 15.95 2.63 -22.93
C TYR A 392 17.46 2.88 -23.11
N GLN A 393 17.82 3.51 -24.21
CA GLN A 393 19.14 4.07 -24.45
C GLN A 393 18.95 5.48 -25.05
N ARG A 394 19.71 6.46 -24.56
CA ARG A 394 19.65 7.80 -25.12
C ARG A 394 20.17 7.78 -26.54
N PRO A 395 19.48 8.40 -27.54
CA PRO A 395 20.00 8.55 -28.89
C PRO A 395 21.35 9.28 -28.91
N ALA A 396 22.26 8.85 -29.75
CA ALA A 396 23.61 9.43 -29.86
C ALA A 396 23.66 10.91 -30.30
N ASP A 397 22.56 11.42 -30.86
CA ASP A 397 22.48 12.79 -31.43
C ASP A 397 21.79 13.82 -30.51
N ALA A 398 21.52 13.50 -29.24
CA ALA A 398 20.84 14.40 -28.31
C ALA A 398 21.77 15.42 -27.61
N SER A 399 23.05 15.46 -28.00
CA SER A 399 24.05 16.42 -27.46
C SER A 399 24.68 17.22 -28.60
N ALA A 400 23.89 18.08 -29.25
CA ALA A 400 24.38 19.15 -30.10
C ALA A 400 23.67 20.48 -29.76
#